data_6160c6e3512ea40116e2cc24120596da
#
_entry.id   6160c6e3512ea40116e2cc24120596da
#
_cell.length_a   1.000
_cell.length_b   1.000
_cell.length_c   1.000
_cell.angle_alpha   90.00
_cell.angle_beta   90.00
_cell.angle_gamma   90.00
#
_symmetry.space_group_name_H-M   'P 1'
#
loop_
_entity.id
_entity.type
_entity.pdbx_description
1 polymer ?
#
loop_
_entity_poly.entity_id
_entity_poly.type
_entity_poly.pdbx_seq_one_letter_code
_entity_poly.pdbx_strand_id
1 'polypeptide(L)'
;MANEREQNHPTIYLFTDGASSGNPGPGGYGIVLKCAGIEKEISGGFSLTTNNRMELMAVIIGLEAIKWKNARVEVYSDSSYVVKALNEDWLATWERRGFTKVKNVDLWTRFIPLYRSHNVTFHWIKGHAGHPENERCDALAVAAGAGAIKNGIALPEDSGYKEEQNKIL
;
A
#
# COMPACT_ATOMS: atom_id res chain seq x y z
N MET A 1 -33.02 -14.94 15.71
CA MET A 1 -31.58 -15.00 15.97
C MET A 1 -30.94 -15.63 14.74
N ALA A 2 -30.37 -14.80 13.90
CA ALA A 2 -29.60 -15.31 12.78
C ALA A 2 -28.35 -15.98 13.34
N ASN A 3 -28.21 -17.27 13.11
CA ASN A 3 -26.95 -17.96 13.23
C ASN A 3 -26.04 -17.36 12.16
N GLU A 4 -25.34 -16.31 12.50
CA GLU A 4 -24.17 -15.87 11.74
C GLU A 4 -23.18 -17.01 11.89
N ARG A 5 -23.22 -17.93 10.93
CA ARG A 5 -22.06 -18.77 10.68
C ARG A 5 -20.96 -17.78 10.36
N GLU A 6 -20.07 -17.53 11.31
CA GLU A 6 -18.78 -16.92 11.01
C GLU A 6 -18.23 -17.68 9.81
N GLN A 7 -18.29 -17.03 8.65
CA GLN A 7 -17.71 -17.60 7.45
C GLN A 7 -16.21 -17.57 7.72
N ASN A 8 -15.69 -18.72 8.10
CA ASN A 8 -14.28 -18.87 8.41
C ASN A 8 -13.47 -18.82 7.11
N HIS A 9 -13.28 -17.59 6.59
CA HIS A 9 -12.46 -17.35 5.42
C HIS A 9 -10.98 -17.63 5.73
N PRO A 10 -10.23 -18.15 4.78
CA PRO A 10 -8.79 -18.37 4.96
C PRO A 10 -8.05 -17.05 5.14
N THR A 11 -6.92 -17.12 5.85
CA THR A 11 -6.02 -15.96 6.03
C THR A 11 -5.48 -15.48 4.69
N ILE A 12 -5.45 -14.16 4.53
CA ILE A 12 -4.85 -13.50 3.36
C ILE A 12 -3.45 -13.06 3.72
N TYR A 13 -2.50 -13.39 2.87
CA TYR A 13 -1.12 -12.92 2.96
C TYR A 13 -0.90 -11.85 1.88
N LEU A 14 -0.58 -10.65 2.30
CA LEU A 14 -0.42 -9.47 1.46
C LEU A 14 1.02 -9.01 1.49
N PHE A 15 1.70 -9.10 0.37
CA PHE A 15 3.06 -8.60 0.18
C PHE A 15 3.00 -7.33 -0.66
N THR A 16 3.73 -6.30 -0.24
CA THR A 16 3.67 -4.98 -0.86
C THR A 16 5.04 -4.36 -1.01
N ASP A 17 5.24 -3.58 -2.05
CA ASP A 17 6.39 -2.73 -2.24
C ASP A 17 6.03 -1.50 -3.07
N GLY A 18 6.82 -0.45 -2.91
CA GLY A 18 6.70 0.78 -3.68
C GLY A 18 8.08 1.32 -4.04
N ALA A 19 8.18 1.93 -5.20
CA ALA A 19 9.44 2.49 -5.69
C ALA A 19 9.19 3.77 -6.49
N SER A 20 10.14 4.69 -6.44
CA SER A 20 10.16 5.85 -7.33
C SER A 20 11.54 6.07 -7.92
N SER A 21 11.58 6.49 -9.19
CA SER A 21 12.82 6.88 -9.87
C SER A 21 13.05 8.39 -9.65
N GLY A 22 13.89 8.70 -8.66
CA GLY A 22 13.90 10.02 -8.03
C GLY A 22 12.78 10.14 -6.98
N ASN A 23 12.94 11.01 -6.01
CA ASN A 23 11.99 11.18 -4.94
C ASN A 23 11.77 12.68 -4.65
N PRO A 24 10.82 13.36 -5.36
CA PRO A 24 9.78 12.79 -6.24
C PRO A 24 10.27 12.40 -7.63
N GLY A 25 9.49 11.56 -8.29
CA GLY A 25 9.72 11.09 -9.65
C GLY A 25 8.65 10.11 -10.10
N PRO A 26 8.79 9.52 -11.31
CA PRO A 26 7.93 8.43 -11.73
C PRO A 26 8.04 7.27 -10.74
N GLY A 27 6.92 6.70 -10.34
CA GLY A 27 6.92 5.63 -9.36
C GLY A 27 5.82 4.62 -9.57
N GLY A 28 5.96 3.48 -8.91
CA GLY A 28 5.00 2.41 -8.99
C GLY A 28 4.86 1.64 -7.69
N TYR A 29 3.81 0.85 -7.61
CA TYR A 29 3.55 -0.08 -6.53
C TYR A 29 3.40 -1.50 -7.07
N GLY A 30 3.79 -2.48 -6.28
CA GLY A 30 3.67 -3.90 -6.57
C GLY A 30 3.08 -4.65 -5.39
N ILE A 31 2.19 -5.59 -5.70
CA ILE A 31 1.41 -6.33 -4.72
C ILE A 31 1.35 -7.79 -5.13
N VAL A 32 1.57 -8.68 -4.16
CA VAL A 32 1.27 -10.11 -4.28
C VAL A 32 0.30 -10.49 -3.18
N LEU A 33 -0.85 -11.01 -3.56
CA LEU A 33 -1.87 -11.54 -2.66
C LEU A 33 -1.87 -13.06 -2.74
N LYS A 34 -1.81 -13.72 -1.57
CA LYS A 34 -1.92 -15.17 -1.46
C LYS A 34 -3.05 -15.55 -0.52
N CYS A 35 -3.93 -16.43 -0.96
CA CYS A 35 -5.03 -16.93 -0.15
C CYS A 35 -5.45 -18.31 -0.63
N ALA A 36 -5.40 -19.31 0.26
CA ALA A 36 -5.88 -20.68 -0.02
C ALA A 36 -5.33 -21.27 -1.33
N GLY A 37 -4.05 -21.10 -1.60
CA GLY A 37 -3.40 -21.61 -2.81
C GLY A 37 -3.61 -20.75 -4.06
N ILE A 38 -4.38 -19.65 -3.97
CA ILE A 38 -4.57 -18.70 -5.07
C ILE A 38 -3.58 -17.56 -4.87
N GLU A 39 -2.95 -17.13 -5.96
CA GLU A 39 -2.01 -16.02 -5.98
C GLU A 39 -2.47 -14.99 -7.02
N LYS A 40 -2.43 -13.71 -6.64
CA LYS A 40 -2.78 -12.59 -7.51
C LYS A 40 -1.72 -11.52 -7.42
N GLU A 41 -1.30 -11.01 -8.56
CA GLU A 41 -0.39 -9.87 -8.65
C GLU A 41 -1.16 -8.62 -9.09
N ILE A 42 -0.86 -7.49 -8.47
CA ILE A 42 -1.41 -6.18 -8.83
C ILE A 42 -0.26 -5.19 -8.87
N SER A 43 -0.24 -4.34 -9.88
CA SER A 43 0.73 -3.25 -9.98
C SER A 43 0.12 -2.03 -10.66
N GLY A 44 0.73 -0.89 -10.45
CA GLY A 44 0.35 0.37 -11.09
C GLY A 44 1.41 1.42 -10.85
N GLY A 45 1.35 2.51 -11.60
CA GLY A 45 2.34 3.57 -11.51
C GLY A 45 1.75 4.94 -11.74
N PHE A 46 2.55 5.96 -11.39
CA PHE A 46 2.21 7.38 -11.53
C PHE A 46 3.40 8.14 -12.11
N SER A 47 3.10 9.21 -12.85
CA SER A 47 4.10 10.03 -13.54
C SER A 47 4.99 10.82 -12.59
N LEU A 48 4.45 11.25 -11.46
CA LEU A 48 5.18 11.99 -10.42
C LEU A 48 4.60 11.67 -9.05
N THR A 49 5.39 11.03 -8.21
CA THR A 49 5.00 10.59 -6.88
C THR A 49 6.23 10.45 -5.98
N THR A 50 6.05 9.91 -4.79
CA THR A 50 7.15 9.64 -3.85
C THR A 50 7.22 8.18 -3.47
N ASN A 51 8.37 7.78 -2.94
CA ASN A 51 8.58 6.44 -2.43
C ASN A 51 7.56 6.07 -1.35
N ASN A 52 7.38 6.94 -0.35
CA ASN A 52 6.45 6.71 0.75
C ASN A 52 4.99 6.59 0.27
N ARG A 53 4.59 7.40 -0.71
CA ARG A 53 3.25 7.29 -1.29
C ARG A 53 3.04 5.95 -1.97
N MET A 54 4.03 5.46 -2.71
CA MET A 54 3.92 4.18 -3.40
C MET A 54 3.90 2.99 -2.43
N GLU A 55 4.69 3.05 -1.37
CA GLU A 55 4.66 2.07 -0.29
C GLU A 55 3.27 1.97 0.37
N LEU A 56 2.69 3.10 0.70
CA LEU A 56 1.35 3.16 1.30
C LEU A 56 0.25 2.79 0.29
N MET A 57 0.37 3.25 -0.95
CA MET A 57 -0.57 2.92 -2.02
C MET A 57 -0.65 1.40 -2.27
N ALA A 58 0.49 0.71 -2.22
CA ALA A 58 0.52 -0.74 -2.36
C ALA A 58 -0.35 -1.43 -1.30
N VAL A 59 -0.26 -1.01 -0.06
CA VAL A 59 -1.08 -1.56 1.03
C VAL A 59 -2.57 -1.26 0.81
N ILE A 60 -2.89 -0.02 0.45
CA ILE A 60 -4.28 0.42 0.21
C ILE A 60 -4.92 -0.40 -0.92
N ILE A 61 -4.27 -0.47 -2.06
CA ILE A 61 -4.79 -1.21 -3.23
C ILE A 61 -4.92 -2.70 -2.91
N GLY A 62 -3.96 -3.27 -2.18
CA GLY A 62 -4.02 -4.66 -1.73
C GLY A 62 -5.22 -4.93 -0.83
N LEU A 63 -5.48 -4.08 0.15
CA LEU A 63 -6.64 -4.21 1.03
C LEU A 63 -7.97 -3.99 0.27
N GLU A 64 -8.01 -3.04 -0.65
CA GLU A 64 -9.20 -2.79 -1.49
C GLU A 64 -9.54 -3.98 -2.41
N ALA A 65 -8.58 -4.81 -2.75
CA ALA A 65 -8.80 -6.01 -3.56
C ALA A 65 -9.50 -7.15 -2.81
N ILE A 66 -9.59 -7.07 -1.49
CA ILE A 66 -10.26 -8.08 -0.66
C ILE A 66 -11.77 -7.92 -0.77
N LYS A 67 -12.47 -9.03 -1.09
CA LYS A 67 -13.89 -9.00 -1.43
C LYS A 67 -14.83 -9.23 -0.25
N TRP A 68 -14.34 -9.66 0.91
CA TRP A 68 -15.17 -9.89 2.10
C TRP A 68 -14.69 -9.04 3.28
N LYS A 69 -15.59 -8.80 4.22
CA LYS A 69 -15.31 -8.05 5.45
C LYS A 69 -14.71 -8.95 6.52
N ASN A 70 -14.07 -8.33 7.51
CA ASN A 70 -13.49 -9.02 8.65
C ASN A 70 -12.49 -10.11 8.24
N ALA A 71 -11.74 -9.85 7.17
CA ALA A 71 -10.67 -10.74 6.73
C ALA A 71 -9.50 -10.68 7.72
N ARG A 72 -8.88 -11.82 7.97
CA ARG A 72 -7.58 -11.87 8.61
C ARG A 72 -6.50 -11.66 7.57
N VAL A 73 -5.76 -10.57 7.71
CA VAL A 73 -4.75 -10.15 6.73
C VAL A 73 -3.39 -10.01 7.42
N GLU A 74 -2.42 -10.75 6.93
CA GLU A 74 -1.02 -10.63 7.33
C GLU A 74 -0.29 -9.84 6.23
N VAL A 75 0.13 -8.61 6.54
CA VAL A 75 0.81 -7.72 5.61
C VAL A 75 2.31 -7.78 5.83
N TYR A 76 3.06 -7.98 4.77
CA TYR A 76 4.52 -7.99 4.78
C TYR A 76 5.04 -6.83 3.93
N SER A 77 5.79 -5.92 4.55
CA SER A 77 6.34 -4.74 3.92
C SER A 77 7.76 -4.46 4.40
N ASP A 78 8.62 -3.97 3.52
CA ASP A 78 9.94 -3.47 3.88
C ASP A 78 9.94 -1.97 4.21
N SER A 79 8.78 -1.32 4.11
CA SER A 79 8.63 0.10 4.43
C SER A 79 8.56 0.35 5.93
N SER A 80 9.60 0.93 6.48
CA SER A 80 9.56 1.39 7.88
C SER A 80 8.52 2.50 8.10
N TYR A 81 8.28 3.32 7.09
CA TYR A 81 7.27 4.39 7.13
C TYR A 81 5.87 3.86 7.42
N VAL A 82 5.42 2.85 6.68
CA VAL A 82 4.08 2.27 6.85
C VAL A 82 4.00 1.46 8.14
N VAL A 83 4.96 0.59 8.38
CA VAL A 83 4.94 -0.32 9.54
C VAL A 83 4.99 0.44 10.86
N LYS A 84 5.84 1.44 10.99
CA LYS A 84 5.95 2.26 12.21
C LYS A 84 4.69 3.08 12.49
N ALA A 85 4.05 3.60 11.47
CA ALA A 85 2.83 4.40 11.63
C ALA A 85 1.73 3.61 12.37
N LEU A 86 1.70 2.31 12.20
CA LEU A 86 0.72 1.42 12.83
C LEU A 86 1.22 0.83 14.15
N ASN A 87 2.45 0.33 14.18
CA ASN A 87 3.01 -0.34 15.34
C ASN A 87 3.37 0.64 16.48
N GLU A 88 3.61 1.91 16.18
CA GLU A 88 3.91 2.96 17.15
C GLU A 88 2.72 3.91 17.43
N ASP A 89 1.50 3.52 17.04
CA ASP A 89 0.25 4.27 17.23
C ASP A 89 0.27 5.70 16.67
N TRP A 90 1.10 5.99 15.68
CA TRP A 90 1.14 7.30 15.03
C TRP A 90 -0.20 7.65 14.38
N LEU A 91 -0.85 6.66 13.76
CA LEU A 91 -2.11 6.84 13.06
C LEU A 91 -3.21 7.37 13.98
N ALA A 92 -3.37 6.76 15.17
CA ALA A 92 -4.35 7.21 16.16
C ALA A 92 -4.04 8.63 16.67
N THR A 93 -2.77 8.95 16.86
CA THR A 93 -2.32 10.30 17.26
C THR A 93 -2.63 11.33 16.17
N TRP A 94 -2.34 11.03 14.93
CA TRP A 94 -2.64 11.92 13.80
C TRP A 94 -4.14 12.17 13.65
N GLU A 95 -4.94 11.13 13.78
CA GLU A 95 -6.40 11.23 13.70
C GLU A 95 -6.97 12.14 14.78
N ARG A 96 -6.50 11.99 16.03
CA ARG A 96 -6.90 12.87 17.15
C ARG A 96 -6.52 14.34 16.93
N ARG A 97 -5.43 14.60 16.22
CA ARG A 97 -4.93 15.96 15.92
C ARG A 97 -5.47 16.49 14.57
N GLY A 98 -6.41 15.80 13.92
CA GLY A 98 -6.96 16.21 12.63
C GLY A 98 -5.93 16.22 11.50
N PHE A 99 -4.92 15.36 11.58
CA PHE A 99 -3.83 15.24 10.60
C PHE A 99 -3.00 16.52 10.41
N THR A 100 -2.94 17.38 11.41
CA THR A 100 -2.12 18.60 11.38
C THR A 100 -0.65 18.25 11.21
N LYS A 101 0.00 18.84 10.20
CA LYS A 101 1.42 18.63 9.84
C LYS A 101 1.76 17.20 9.41
N VAL A 102 0.78 16.41 9.02
CA VAL A 102 0.98 15.05 8.48
C VAL A 102 1.02 15.11 6.96
N LYS A 103 1.98 14.40 6.35
CA LYS A 103 2.05 14.20 4.90
C LYS A 103 1.17 13.04 4.47
N ASN A 104 0.79 13.05 3.20
CA ASN A 104 0.02 11.95 2.57
C ASN A 104 -1.33 11.70 3.24
N VAL A 105 -1.99 12.77 3.70
CA VAL A 105 -3.27 12.70 4.42
C VAL A 105 -4.34 12.03 3.57
N ASP A 106 -4.38 12.28 2.26
CA ASP A 106 -5.31 11.66 1.32
C ASP A 106 -5.21 10.13 1.37
N LEU A 107 -3.99 9.59 1.39
CA LEU A 107 -3.75 8.15 1.46
C LEU A 107 -4.08 7.58 2.84
N TRP A 108 -3.65 8.24 3.91
CA TRP A 108 -3.96 7.78 5.27
C TRP A 108 -5.46 7.77 5.56
N THR A 109 -6.20 8.77 5.10
CA THR A 109 -7.66 8.80 5.26
C THR A 109 -8.37 7.72 4.44
N ARG A 110 -7.84 7.34 3.30
CA ARG A 110 -8.30 6.19 2.50
C ARG A 110 -7.97 4.86 3.16
N PHE A 111 -6.81 4.78 3.82
CA PHE A 111 -6.33 3.58 4.49
C PHE A 111 -7.15 3.22 5.75
N ILE A 112 -7.52 4.20 6.57
CA ILE A 112 -8.15 3.96 7.89
C ILE A 112 -9.39 3.08 7.84
N PRO A 113 -10.40 3.33 6.97
CA PRO A 113 -11.58 2.47 6.89
C PRO A 113 -11.25 1.04 6.50
N LEU A 114 -10.27 0.85 5.61
CA LEU A 114 -9.83 -0.47 5.18
C LEU A 114 -9.18 -1.24 6.34
N TYR A 115 -8.32 -0.57 7.08
CA TYR A 115 -7.65 -1.14 8.23
C TYR A 115 -8.64 -1.57 9.31
N ARG A 116 -9.67 -0.74 9.57
CA ARG A 116 -10.70 -1.02 10.58
C ARG A 116 -11.70 -2.08 10.15
N SER A 117 -11.87 -2.31 8.86
CA SER A 117 -12.82 -3.32 8.35
C SER A 117 -12.26 -4.74 8.35
N HIS A 118 -10.99 -4.90 8.66
CA HIS A 118 -10.31 -6.19 8.70
C HIS A 118 -9.46 -6.37 9.96
N ASN A 119 -9.07 -7.60 10.26
CA ASN A 119 -8.09 -7.90 11.28
C ASN A 119 -6.70 -7.96 10.63
N VAL A 120 -6.00 -6.82 10.64
CA VAL A 120 -4.74 -6.64 9.92
C VAL A 120 -3.56 -6.65 10.89
N THR A 121 -2.57 -7.46 10.59
CA THR A 121 -1.29 -7.49 11.29
C THR A 121 -0.18 -7.12 10.32
N PHE A 122 0.69 -6.18 10.70
CA PHE A 122 1.82 -5.75 9.89
C PHE A 122 3.12 -6.37 10.36
N HIS A 123 3.87 -6.91 9.40
CA HIS A 123 5.20 -7.48 9.60
C HIS A 123 6.20 -6.68 8.78
N TRP A 124 7.22 -6.14 9.43
CA TRP A 124 8.34 -5.56 8.72
C TRP A 124 9.29 -6.67 8.30
N ILE A 125 9.71 -6.63 7.03
CA ILE A 125 10.74 -7.51 6.47
C ILE A 125 11.88 -6.66 5.92
N LYS A 126 13.10 -7.18 5.97
CA LYS A 126 14.26 -6.51 5.39
C LYS A 126 14.19 -6.57 3.87
N GLY A 127 14.25 -5.42 3.20
CA GLY A 127 14.30 -5.35 1.74
C GLY A 127 15.56 -5.99 1.18
N HIS A 128 15.43 -6.62 0.01
CA HIS A 128 16.54 -7.30 -0.71
C HIS A 128 17.27 -8.36 0.12
N ALA A 129 16.55 -9.03 1.03
CA ALA A 129 17.10 -10.08 1.91
C ALA A 129 16.72 -11.51 1.47
N GLY A 130 16.37 -11.71 0.20
CA GLY A 130 16.04 -13.03 -0.36
C GLY A 130 14.62 -13.49 -0.09
N HIS A 131 13.69 -12.59 0.26
CA HIS A 131 12.26 -12.90 0.35
C HIS A 131 11.63 -12.90 -1.04
N PRO A 132 11.21 -14.06 -1.61
CA PRO A 132 10.74 -14.15 -3.00
C PRO A 132 9.57 -13.22 -3.32
N GLU A 133 8.58 -13.15 -2.44
CA GLU A 133 7.39 -12.30 -2.63
C GLU A 133 7.74 -10.81 -2.57
N ASN A 134 8.64 -10.41 -1.67
CA ASN A 134 9.11 -9.03 -1.59
C ASN A 134 9.88 -8.63 -2.84
N GLU A 135 10.78 -9.48 -3.34
CA GLU A 135 11.51 -9.26 -4.59
C GLU A 135 10.55 -9.19 -5.78
N ARG A 136 9.50 -10.00 -5.79
CA ARG A 136 8.48 -9.95 -6.82
C ARG A 136 7.72 -8.62 -6.79
N CYS A 137 7.33 -8.14 -5.62
CA CYS A 137 6.68 -6.83 -5.44
C CYS A 137 7.59 -5.68 -5.90
N ASP A 138 8.87 -5.73 -5.56
CA ASP A 138 9.86 -4.75 -6.03
C ASP A 138 9.93 -4.70 -7.56
N ALA A 139 10.06 -5.87 -8.19
CA ALA A 139 10.10 -5.96 -9.64
C ALA A 139 8.82 -5.40 -10.30
N LEU A 140 7.65 -5.71 -9.75
CA LEU A 140 6.37 -5.17 -10.22
C LEU A 140 6.31 -3.64 -10.07
N ALA A 141 6.74 -3.12 -8.93
CA ALA A 141 6.75 -1.68 -8.64
C ALA A 141 7.68 -0.92 -9.59
N VAL A 142 8.89 -1.40 -9.77
CA VAL A 142 9.89 -0.80 -10.68
C VAL A 142 9.39 -0.83 -12.12
N ALA A 143 8.87 -1.96 -12.58
CA ALA A 143 8.35 -2.08 -13.94
C ALA A 143 7.14 -1.16 -14.19
N ALA A 144 6.25 -1.03 -13.23
CA ALA A 144 5.08 -0.14 -13.33
C ALA A 144 5.48 1.33 -13.42
N GLY A 145 6.44 1.77 -12.61
CA GLY A 145 6.95 3.14 -12.64
C GLY A 145 7.76 3.47 -13.91
N ALA A 146 8.42 2.47 -14.49
CA ALA A 146 9.17 2.60 -15.74
C ALA A 146 8.30 2.49 -17.01
N GLY A 147 7.03 2.10 -16.88
CA GLY A 147 6.15 1.78 -18.02
C GLY A 147 6.00 2.91 -19.03
N ALA A 148 5.91 4.16 -18.58
CA ALA A 148 5.80 5.31 -19.44
C ALA A 148 7.03 5.52 -20.32
N ILE A 149 8.21 5.18 -19.83
CA ILE A 149 9.49 5.35 -20.53
C ILE A 149 9.62 4.29 -21.63
N LYS A 150 9.18 3.08 -21.36
CA LYS A 150 9.31 1.95 -22.29
C LYS A 150 8.32 1.96 -23.44
N ASN A 151 7.08 2.37 -23.18
CA ASN A 151 5.95 2.23 -24.11
C ASN A 151 5.48 3.57 -24.72
N GLY A 152 6.08 4.70 -24.35
CA GLY A 152 5.66 6.03 -24.78
C GLY A 152 4.25 6.43 -24.29
N ILE A 153 3.68 5.68 -23.36
CA ILE A 153 2.37 5.95 -22.77
C ILE A 153 2.59 6.68 -21.45
N ALA A 154 1.94 7.85 -21.31
CA ALA A 154 2.02 8.62 -20.06
C ALA A 154 1.37 7.84 -18.92
N LEU A 155 2.07 7.73 -17.77
CA LEU A 155 1.48 7.22 -16.55
C LEU A 155 0.42 8.20 -15.99
N PRO A 156 -0.57 7.69 -15.24
CA PRO A 156 -1.54 8.54 -14.57
C PRO A 156 -0.87 9.57 -13.66
N GLU A 157 -1.54 10.69 -13.45
CA GLU A 157 -1.13 11.68 -12.46
C GLU A 157 -1.48 11.21 -11.06
N ASP A 158 -0.57 11.39 -10.11
CA ASP A 158 -0.86 11.26 -8.67
C ASP A 158 -1.47 12.59 -8.20
N SER A 159 -2.79 12.71 -8.33
CA SER A 159 -3.52 13.94 -8.04
C SER A 159 -3.41 14.36 -6.58
N GLY A 160 -3.42 13.42 -5.65
CA GLY A 160 -3.29 13.71 -4.24
C GLY A 160 -1.92 14.31 -3.88
N TYR A 161 -0.86 13.81 -4.50
CA TYR A 161 0.48 14.38 -4.35
C TYR A 161 0.55 15.81 -4.91
N LYS A 162 0.01 16.03 -6.08
CA LYS A 162 -0.04 17.36 -6.70
C LYS A 162 -0.81 18.37 -5.87
N GLU A 163 -1.96 17.99 -5.34
CA GLU A 163 -2.77 18.85 -4.46
C GLU A 163 -2.03 19.18 -3.17
N GLU A 164 -1.33 18.24 -2.56
CA GLU A 164 -0.52 18.46 -1.37
C GLU A 164 0.60 19.45 -1.64
N GLN A 165 1.29 19.36 -2.79
CA GLN A 165 2.33 20.32 -3.18
C GLN A 165 1.76 21.73 -3.41
N ASN A 166 0.59 21.85 -4.00
CA ASN A 166 -0.07 23.13 -4.23
C ASN A 166 -0.48 23.84 -2.93
N LYS A 167 -0.74 23.10 -1.85
CA LYS A 167 -1.06 23.68 -0.53
C LYS A 167 0.14 24.27 0.19
N ILE A 168 1.34 23.95 -0.22
CA ILE A 168 2.59 24.47 0.35
C ILE A 168 2.93 25.86 -0.23
N LEU A 169 2.36 26.21 -1.36
CA LEU A 169 2.47 27.50 -1.99
C LEU A 169 1.32 28.41 -1.53
#